data_53b17df5c277110319a48873adc31df9
#
_entry.id   53b17df5c277110319a48873adc31df9
#
_cell.length_a   1.000
_cell.length_b   1.000
_cell.length_c   1.000
_cell.angle_alpha   90.00
_cell.angle_beta   90.00
_cell.angle_gamma   90.00
#
_symmetry.space_group_name_H-M   'P 1'
#
loop_
_entity.id
_entity.type
_entity.pdbx_description
1 polymer ?
#
loop_
_entity_poly.entity_id
_entity_poly.type
_entity_poly.pdbx_seq_one_letter_code
_entity_poly.pdbx_strand_id
1 'polypeptide(L)'
;EPRAPRDAREAPARASLTAENALLQSAMAARRGGQPSRAIERLDLLLGRYPDSPLAEIARVERLRAIEMLGDKQRTAAEARRYLKDYPQGFGREEATSASRPSGARP
;
A
#
# COMPACT_ATOMS: atom_id res chain seq x y z
N GLU A 1 -30.36 27.41 -8.99
CA GLU A 1 -30.24 26.76 -9.11
C GLU A 1 -29.38 25.79 -8.78
N PRO A 2 -29.37 25.00 -8.94
CA PRO A 2 -28.80 23.97 -8.34
C PRO A 2 -27.39 23.74 -8.58
N ARG A 3 -26.65 23.81 -7.57
CA ARG A 3 -25.44 23.36 -7.54
C ARG A 3 -25.35 22.06 -6.93
N ALA A 4 -26.37 21.48 -6.48
CA ALA A 4 -26.43 20.24 -5.75
C ALA A 4 -25.68 19.09 -6.41
N PRO A 5 -25.74 18.88 -7.71
CA PRO A 5 -25.04 17.75 -8.32
C PRO A 5 -23.54 17.75 -8.07
N ARG A 6 -22.95 18.90 -8.12
CA ARG A 6 -21.52 18.98 -7.90
C ARG A 6 -21.15 18.69 -6.45
N ASP A 7 -21.88 19.30 -5.53
CA ASP A 7 -21.63 19.09 -4.10
C ASP A 7 -21.87 17.64 -3.72
N ALA A 8 -22.91 17.04 -4.30
CA ALA A 8 -23.23 15.65 -4.00
C ALA A 8 -22.11 14.71 -4.45
N ARG A 9 -21.42 15.04 -5.52
CA ARG A 9 -20.32 14.21 -5.98
C ARG A 9 -19.07 14.40 -5.12
N GLU A 10 -18.80 15.65 -4.76
CA GLU A 10 -17.61 15.96 -4.00
C GLU A 10 -17.63 15.36 -2.59
N ALA A 11 -18.78 15.38 -1.94
CA ALA A 11 -18.87 14.89 -0.59
C ALA A 11 -18.55 13.40 -0.47
N PRO A 12 -19.07 12.52 -1.33
CA PRO A 12 -18.68 11.11 -1.28
C PRO A 12 -17.21 10.89 -1.59
N ALA A 13 -16.66 11.66 -2.52
CA ALA A 13 -15.24 11.52 -2.87
C ALA A 13 -14.36 11.90 -1.68
N ARG A 14 -14.70 12.99 -0.99
CA ARG A 14 -13.94 13.41 0.18
C ARG A 14 -14.07 12.41 1.32
N ALA A 15 -15.26 11.88 1.54
CA ALA A 15 -15.49 10.89 2.58
C ALA A 15 -14.68 9.63 2.30
N SER A 16 -14.64 9.21 1.04
CA SER A 16 -13.86 8.06 0.64
C SER A 16 -12.38 8.29 0.89
N LEU A 17 -11.85 9.44 0.49
CA LEU A 17 -10.45 9.75 0.68
C LEU A 17 -10.08 9.80 2.17
N THR A 18 -10.97 10.32 3.00
CA THR A 18 -10.77 10.32 4.44
C THR A 18 -10.66 8.88 4.96
N ALA A 19 -11.55 8.00 4.52
CA ALA A 19 -11.53 6.61 4.92
C ALA A 19 -10.25 5.91 4.42
N GLU A 20 -9.87 6.18 3.19
CA GLU A 20 -8.66 5.61 2.61
C GLU A 20 -7.43 6.03 3.41
N ASN A 21 -7.35 7.32 3.72
CA ASN A 21 -6.23 7.84 4.48
C ASN A 21 -6.20 7.25 5.90
N ALA A 22 -7.36 7.08 6.52
CA ALA A 22 -7.43 6.48 7.85
C ALA A 22 -6.89 5.06 7.85
N LEU A 23 -7.23 4.28 6.82
CA LEU A 23 -6.71 2.92 6.69
C LEU A 23 -5.19 2.92 6.52
N LEU A 24 -4.69 3.82 5.67
CA LEU A 24 -3.25 3.91 5.46
C LEU A 24 -2.53 4.30 6.75
N GLN A 25 -3.02 5.31 7.45
CA GLN A 25 -2.38 5.75 8.69
C GLN A 25 -2.41 4.66 9.76
N SER A 26 -3.52 3.94 9.85
CA SER A 26 -3.64 2.82 10.79
C SER A 26 -2.63 1.72 10.47
N ALA A 27 -2.45 1.43 9.18
CA ALA A 27 -1.51 0.43 8.74
C ALA A 27 -0.07 0.84 9.06
N MET A 28 0.27 2.09 8.79
CA MET A 28 1.62 2.58 9.05
C MET A 28 1.93 2.55 10.54
N ALA A 29 0.95 2.92 11.38
CA ALA A 29 1.12 2.87 12.82
C ALA A 29 1.32 1.43 13.30
N ALA A 30 0.55 0.50 12.75
CA ALA A 30 0.70 -0.91 13.12
C ALA A 30 2.09 -1.44 12.73
N ARG A 31 2.56 -1.09 11.53
CA ARG A 31 3.88 -1.53 11.10
C ARG A 31 4.98 -0.97 12.00
N ARG A 32 4.92 0.32 12.30
CA ARG A 32 5.91 0.94 13.19
C ARG A 32 5.86 0.36 14.59
N GLY A 33 4.67 -0.06 15.01
CA GLY A 33 4.49 -0.66 16.32
C GLY A 33 4.83 -2.14 16.39
N GLY A 34 5.41 -2.69 15.33
CA GLY A 34 5.83 -4.08 15.33
C GLY A 34 4.71 -5.06 15.10
N GLN A 35 3.63 -4.63 14.46
CA GLN A 35 2.48 -5.49 14.17
C GLN A 35 2.25 -5.59 12.67
N PRO A 36 3.16 -6.27 11.95
CA PRO A 36 3.06 -6.30 10.48
C PRO A 36 1.80 -7.00 9.96
N SER A 37 1.31 -8.03 10.64
CA SER A 37 0.09 -8.70 10.18
C SER A 37 -1.10 -7.77 10.23
N ARG A 38 -1.19 -6.93 11.25
CA ARG A 38 -2.26 -5.96 11.36
C ARG A 38 -2.14 -4.90 10.27
N ALA A 39 -0.90 -4.49 9.98
CA ALA A 39 -0.66 -3.53 8.91
C ALA A 39 -1.15 -4.10 7.58
N ILE A 40 -0.82 -5.35 7.28
CA ILE A 40 -1.23 -6.00 6.05
C ILE A 40 -2.76 -6.05 5.95
N GLU A 41 -3.42 -6.38 7.05
CA GLU A 41 -4.88 -6.40 7.11
C GLU A 41 -5.50 -5.07 6.68
N ARG A 42 -4.98 -3.98 7.24
CA ARG A 42 -5.49 -2.64 6.92
C ARG A 42 -5.22 -2.26 5.48
N LEU A 43 -4.04 -2.63 4.99
CA LEU A 43 -3.68 -2.32 3.60
C LEU A 43 -4.52 -3.14 2.63
N ASP A 44 -4.82 -4.39 2.97
CA ASP A 44 -5.69 -5.22 2.13
C ASP A 44 -7.09 -4.63 2.06
N LEU A 45 -7.59 -4.08 3.17
CA LEU A 45 -8.88 -3.40 3.16
C LEU A 45 -8.85 -2.19 2.24
N LEU A 46 -7.78 -1.39 2.33
CA LEU A 46 -7.66 -0.20 1.49
C LEU A 46 -7.65 -0.59 0.01
N LEU A 47 -6.79 -1.53 -0.35
CA LEU A 47 -6.62 -1.92 -1.74
C LEU A 47 -7.84 -2.65 -2.29
N GLY A 48 -8.53 -3.42 -1.43
CA GLY A 48 -9.70 -4.15 -1.87
C GLY A 48 -10.93 -3.27 -2.03
N ARG A 49 -11.13 -2.32 -1.14
CA ARG A 49 -12.28 -1.42 -1.21
C ARG A 49 -12.09 -0.28 -2.17
N TYR A 50 -10.87 0.18 -2.32
CA TYR A 50 -10.56 1.37 -3.11
C TYR A 50 -9.43 1.09 -4.09
N PRO A 51 -9.65 0.19 -5.06
CA PRO A 51 -8.56 -0.22 -5.95
C PRO A 51 -7.98 0.91 -6.79
N ASP A 52 -8.77 1.98 -7.00
CA ASP A 52 -8.30 3.12 -7.78
C ASP A 52 -7.85 4.28 -6.91
N SER A 53 -7.58 4.00 -5.65
CA SER A 53 -7.19 5.04 -4.71
C SER A 53 -5.89 5.73 -5.16
N PRO A 54 -5.80 7.05 -5.02
CA PRO A 54 -4.51 7.72 -5.23
C PRO A 54 -3.46 7.28 -4.22
N LEU A 55 -3.87 6.59 -3.14
CA LEU A 55 -2.94 6.08 -2.13
C LEU A 55 -2.52 4.65 -2.41
N ALA A 56 -2.96 4.07 -3.54
CA ALA A 56 -2.71 2.66 -3.81
C ALA A 56 -1.23 2.32 -3.89
N GLU A 57 -0.44 3.17 -4.54
CA GLU A 57 0.99 2.90 -4.66
C GLU A 57 1.68 2.95 -3.30
N ILE A 58 1.37 3.96 -2.50
CA ILE A 58 1.92 4.07 -1.15
C ILE A 58 1.53 2.84 -0.33
N ALA A 59 0.27 2.43 -0.45
CA ALA A 59 -0.21 1.26 0.27
C ALA A 59 0.56 0.00 -0.15
N ARG A 60 0.90 -0.12 -1.42
CA ARG A 60 1.66 -1.26 -1.91
C ARG A 60 3.07 -1.29 -1.33
N VAL A 61 3.71 -0.13 -1.22
CA VAL A 61 5.04 -0.04 -0.63
C VAL A 61 4.99 -0.36 0.86
N GLU A 62 3.99 0.18 1.56
CA GLU A 62 3.84 -0.13 2.99
C GLU A 62 3.57 -1.60 3.22
N ARG A 63 2.79 -2.22 2.32
CA ARG A 63 2.50 -3.63 2.42
C ARG A 63 3.77 -4.47 2.23
N LEU A 64 4.60 -4.07 1.27
CA LEU A 64 5.88 -4.74 1.06
C LEU A 64 6.75 -4.67 2.32
N ARG A 65 6.81 -3.51 2.95
CA ARG A 65 7.59 -3.34 4.18
C ARG A 65 7.05 -4.22 5.31
N ALA A 66 5.74 -4.33 5.42
CA ALA A 66 5.13 -5.17 6.45
C ALA A 66 5.39 -6.64 6.19
N ILE A 67 5.30 -7.07 4.94
CA ILE A 67 5.60 -8.45 4.57
C ILE A 67 7.06 -8.77 4.86
N GLU A 68 7.95 -7.82 4.59
CA GLU A 68 9.38 -7.98 4.86
C GLU A 68 9.62 -8.23 6.35
N MET A 69 8.86 -7.54 7.20
CA MET A 69 8.97 -7.71 8.65
C MET A 69 8.59 -9.11 9.12
N LEU A 70 7.77 -9.82 8.34
CA LEU A 70 7.39 -11.20 8.69
C LEU A 70 8.53 -12.19 8.48
N GLY A 71 9.55 -11.80 7.73
CA GLY A 71 10.71 -12.64 7.53
C GLY A 71 10.59 -13.70 6.46
N ASP A 72 9.49 -13.71 5.72
CA ASP A 72 9.30 -14.65 4.61
C ASP A 72 9.92 -14.07 3.35
N LYS A 73 11.12 -14.52 3.04
CA LYS A 73 11.89 -13.93 1.95
C LYS A 73 11.26 -14.19 0.57
N GLN A 74 10.67 -15.36 0.39
CA GLN A 74 10.02 -15.67 -0.88
C GLN A 74 8.80 -14.78 -1.10
N ARG A 75 7.99 -14.60 -0.07
CA ARG A 75 6.83 -13.75 -0.17
C ARG A 75 7.22 -12.29 -0.42
N THR A 76 8.26 -11.85 0.27
CA THR A 76 8.79 -10.51 0.11
C THR A 76 9.23 -10.28 -1.34
N ALA A 77 10.01 -11.20 -1.88
CA ALA A 77 10.50 -11.08 -3.25
C ALA A 77 9.36 -11.10 -4.26
N ALA A 78 8.36 -11.95 -4.04
CA ALA A 78 7.21 -12.02 -4.94
C ALA A 78 6.42 -10.71 -4.93
N GLU A 79 6.20 -10.15 -3.74
CA GLU A 79 5.48 -8.89 -3.61
C GLU A 79 6.25 -7.76 -4.26
N ALA A 80 7.56 -7.73 -4.07
CA ALA A 80 8.42 -6.71 -4.67
C ALA A 80 8.37 -6.76 -6.19
N ARG A 81 8.40 -7.97 -6.76
CA ARG A 81 8.34 -8.13 -8.21
C ARG A 81 6.99 -7.65 -8.75
N ARG A 82 5.90 -7.91 -8.03
CA ARG A 82 4.58 -7.46 -8.46
C ARG A 82 4.51 -5.93 -8.45
N TYR A 83 5.07 -5.31 -7.41
CA TYR A 83 5.11 -3.85 -7.34
C TYR A 83 5.87 -3.30 -8.55
N LEU A 84 7.04 -3.86 -8.85
CA LEU A 84 7.86 -3.38 -9.97
C LEU A 84 7.18 -3.56 -11.32
N LYS A 85 6.37 -4.60 -11.45
CA LYS A 85 5.62 -4.82 -12.67
C LYS A 85 4.58 -3.72 -12.87
N ASP A 86 3.89 -3.36 -11.79
CA ASP A 86 2.82 -2.36 -11.86
C ASP A 86 3.35 -0.92 -11.83
N TYR A 87 4.48 -0.72 -11.17
CA TYR A 87 5.07 0.62 -10.99
C TYR A 87 6.57 0.58 -11.30
N PRO A 88 6.93 0.36 -12.57
CA PRO A 88 8.37 0.23 -12.91
C PRO A 88 9.19 1.49 -12.64
N GLN A 89 8.53 2.65 -12.58
CA GLN A 89 9.20 3.91 -12.27
C GLN A 89 8.65 4.51 -10.98
N GLY A 90 8.08 3.67 -10.11
CA GLY A 90 7.47 4.14 -8.88
C GLY A 90 8.48 4.63 -7.86
N PHE A 91 8.00 5.36 -6.86
CA PHE A 91 8.89 5.94 -5.84
C PHE A 91 9.56 4.86 -5.00
N GLY A 92 8.98 3.67 -4.92
CA GLY A 92 9.55 2.56 -4.15
C GLY A 92 10.40 1.62 -4.99
N ARG A 93 10.78 2.03 -6.21
CA ARG A 93 11.49 1.17 -7.14
C ARG A 93 12.78 0.60 -6.58
N GLU A 94 13.59 1.43 -5.96
CA GLU A 94 14.87 0.97 -5.43
C GLU A 94 14.69 -0.01 -4.28
N GLU A 95 13.77 0.31 -3.41
CA GLU A 95 13.45 -0.56 -2.28
C GLU A 95 12.94 -1.92 -2.77
N ALA A 96 12.03 -1.90 -3.74
CA ALA A 96 11.47 -3.13 -4.29
C ALA A 96 12.52 -3.93 -5.05
N THR A 97 13.42 -3.26 -5.76
CA THR A 97 14.49 -3.94 -6.46
C THR A 97 15.36 -4.71 -5.49
N SER A 98 15.74 -4.09 -4.37
CA SER A 98 16.50 -4.77 -3.33
C SER A 98 15.72 -5.95 -2.77
N ALA A 99 14.45 -5.76 -2.47
CA ALA A 99 13.64 -6.79 -1.85
C ALA A 99 13.34 -7.96 -2.78
N SER A 100 13.44 -7.74 -4.10
CA SER A 100 13.15 -8.78 -5.08
C SER A 100 14.32 -9.72 -5.30
N ARG A 101 15.49 -9.41 -4.75
CA ARG A 101 16.67 -10.25 -4.95
C ARG A 101 16.50 -11.60 -4.26
N PRO A 102 17.03 -12.66 -4.87
CA PRO A 102 16.94 -13.96 -4.23
C PRO A 102 17.66 -13.98 -2.89
N SER A 103 17.16 -14.80 -1.98
CA SER A 103 17.77 -14.97 -0.69
C SER A 103 19.20 -15.48 -0.90
N GLY A 104 20.16 -14.86 -0.21
CA GLY A 104 21.55 -15.24 -0.33
C GLY A 104 22.30 -14.58 -1.47
N ALA A 105 21.62 -13.75 -2.27
CA ALA A 105 22.29 -13.03 -3.34
C ALA A 105 23.29 -12.03 -2.76
N ARG A 106 24.39 -11.87 -3.45
CA ARG A 106 25.42 -10.94 -3.00
C ARG A 106 25.57 -9.82 -3.98
N PRO A 107 25.80 -8.61 -3.49
CA PRO A 107 26.04 -7.50 -4.39
C PRO A 107 27.34 -7.68 -5.17
#